data_bc54b57066e9b0688cc4809611eda764
#
_entry.id   bc54b57066e9b0688cc4809611eda764
#
_cell.length_a   1.000
_cell.length_b   1.000
_cell.length_c   1.000
_cell.angle_alpha   90.00
_cell.angle_beta   90.00
_cell.angle_gamma   90.00
#
_symmetry.space_group_name_H-M   'P 1'
#
loop_
_entity.id
_entity.type
_entity.pdbx_description
1 polymer ?
#
loop_
_entity_poly.entity_id
_entity_poly.type
_entity_poly.pdbx_seq_one_letter_code
_entity_poly.pdbx_strand_id
1 'polypeptide(L)'
;SGIGGQPLKIVALSKADISSGEASAIVVVELIFRLLFFAFSLPLVLINLTATVTNYVNPIVLLGSIITFIIILMFIVYFLLYHPRYLVAGWFWLLNTSIACKLLPKARRYSWKRGVAREVRIFYQTVWLYLKDSKLQLLTGFLLTALMWITQFTVLYFVISSFNIETTIGYVFLLQLLVYTVVLFIPIPGGSGVEAILASLLGQTLDPSLVGIIVALWRFFTYYTYIIFGGIVSFKVFNLGPELD
;
A
#
# COMPACT_ATOMS: atom_id res chain seq x y z
N SER A 1 2.90 5.43 4.71
CA SER A 1 3.92 4.61 4.03
C SER A 1 3.42 3.19 3.85
N GLY A 2 3.40 2.71 2.62
CA GLY A 2 2.63 1.52 2.22
C GLY A 2 2.91 0.24 3.00
N ILE A 3 4.14 -0.08 3.36
CA ILE A 3 4.48 -1.39 3.94
C ILE A 3 4.69 -1.32 5.46
N GLY A 4 5.26 -0.23 5.99
CA GLY A 4 5.62 -0.14 7.42
C GLY A 4 4.44 -0.07 8.40
N GLY A 5 3.28 0.43 7.99
CA GLY A 5 2.09 0.53 8.83
C GLY A 5 1.22 -0.75 8.89
N GLN A 6 1.43 -1.70 7.99
CA GLN A 6 0.58 -2.89 7.91
C GLN A 6 0.71 -3.83 9.14
N PRO A 7 1.92 -4.11 9.65
CA PRO A 7 2.05 -4.89 10.88
C PRO A 7 1.37 -4.24 12.10
N LEU A 8 1.42 -2.90 12.20
CA LEU A 8 0.76 -2.17 13.28
C LEU A 8 -0.77 -2.27 13.19
N LYS A 9 -1.34 -2.25 11.98
CA LYS A 9 -2.77 -2.49 11.77
C LYS A 9 -3.18 -3.88 12.26
N ILE A 10 -2.41 -4.92 11.93
CA ILE A 10 -2.68 -6.29 12.39
C ILE A 10 -2.67 -6.34 13.92
N VAL A 11 -1.67 -5.74 14.57
CA VAL A 11 -1.58 -5.69 16.03
C VAL A 11 -2.75 -4.91 16.64
N ALA A 12 -3.13 -3.77 16.06
CA ALA A 12 -4.27 -2.98 16.55
C ALA A 12 -5.60 -3.74 16.42
N LEU A 13 -5.82 -4.43 15.30
CA LEU A 13 -7.01 -5.27 15.10
C LEU A 13 -7.02 -6.49 16.05
N SER A 14 -5.86 -7.09 16.31
CA SER A 14 -5.76 -8.21 17.25
C SER A 14 -6.07 -7.80 18.70
N LYS A 15 -5.87 -6.54 19.07
CA LYS A 15 -6.29 -6.00 20.37
C LYS A 15 -7.81 -5.74 20.46
N ALA A 16 -8.49 -5.69 19.34
CA ALA A 16 -9.95 -5.56 19.25
C ALA A 16 -10.63 -6.95 19.09
N ASP A 17 -10.05 -8.00 19.68
CA ASP A 17 -10.54 -9.39 19.67
C ASP A 17 -10.67 -10.03 18.27
N ILE A 18 -10.00 -9.46 17.26
CA ILE A 18 -9.93 -10.04 15.92
C ILE A 18 -8.71 -10.94 15.86
N SER A 19 -8.86 -12.18 15.37
CA SER A 19 -7.72 -13.09 15.21
C SER A 19 -6.68 -12.52 14.26
N SER A 20 -5.40 -12.87 14.48
CA SER A 20 -4.30 -12.39 13.61
C SER A 20 -4.47 -12.82 12.15
N GLY A 21 -5.12 -13.98 11.92
CA GLY A 21 -5.44 -14.46 10.58
C GLY A 21 -6.50 -13.59 9.89
N GLU A 22 -7.57 -13.23 10.60
CA GLU A 22 -8.61 -12.32 10.08
C GLU A 22 -8.06 -10.92 9.85
N ALA A 23 -7.31 -10.38 10.80
CA ALA A 23 -6.65 -9.08 10.67
C ALA A 23 -5.72 -9.03 9.45
N SER A 24 -4.96 -10.10 9.21
CA SER A 24 -4.12 -10.23 8.03
C SER A 24 -4.94 -10.30 6.73
N ALA A 25 -6.09 -10.97 6.74
CA ALA A 25 -7.00 -11.03 5.60
C ALA A 25 -7.53 -9.64 5.23
N ILE A 26 -7.96 -8.84 6.21
CA ILE A 26 -8.43 -7.46 6.02
C ILE A 26 -7.33 -6.60 5.38
N VAL A 27 -6.10 -6.69 5.91
CA VAL A 27 -4.95 -5.95 5.41
C VAL A 27 -4.59 -6.33 3.98
N VAL A 28 -4.65 -7.62 3.64
CA VAL A 28 -4.38 -8.09 2.27
C VAL A 28 -5.47 -7.67 1.30
N VAL A 29 -6.74 -7.71 1.69
CA VAL A 29 -7.85 -7.22 0.85
C VAL A 29 -7.71 -5.71 0.60
N GLU A 30 -7.36 -4.92 1.60
CA GLU A 30 -7.05 -3.49 1.44
C GLU A 30 -5.90 -3.26 0.44
N LEU A 31 -4.84 -4.06 0.54
CA LEU A 31 -3.73 -4.00 -0.40
C LEU A 31 -4.18 -4.33 -1.83
N ILE A 32 -5.02 -5.35 -2.01
CA ILE A 32 -5.58 -5.70 -3.32
C ILE A 32 -6.41 -4.55 -3.89
N PHE A 33 -7.25 -3.89 -3.09
CA PHE A 33 -8.03 -2.73 -3.55
C PHE A 33 -7.14 -1.58 -4.01
N ARG A 34 -6.06 -1.31 -3.27
CA ARG A 34 -5.06 -0.31 -3.66
C ARG A 34 -4.41 -0.67 -5.00
N LEU A 35 -4.01 -1.91 -5.16
CA LEU A 35 -3.39 -2.39 -6.40
C LEU A 35 -4.36 -2.35 -7.59
N LEU A 36 -5.63 -2.69 -7.38
CA LEU A 36 -6.67 -2.56 -8.39
C LEU A 36 -6.89 -1.08 -8.77
N PHE A 37 -6.94 -0.18 -7.81
CA PHE A 37 -7.06 1.25 -8.09
C PHE A 37 -5.94 1.74 -9.01
N PHE A 38 -4.68 1.42 -8.71
CA PHE A 38 -3.56 1.77 -9.56
C PHE A 38 -3.61 1.06 -10.93
N ALA A 39 -3.99 -0.20 -10.99
CA ALA A 39 -4.13 -0.94 -12.23
C ALA A 39 -5.18 -0.33 -13.16
N PHE A 40 -6.33 0.11 -12.63
CA PHE A 40 -7.36 0.80 -13.41
C PHE A 40 -6.97 2.23 -13.79
N SER A 41 -6.17 2.91 -12.96
CA SER A 41 -5.70 4.26 -13.22
C SER A 41 -4.55 4.32 -14.23
N LEU A 42 -3.77 3.25 -14.38
CA LEU A 42 -2.62 3.17 -15.28
C LEU A 42 -2.92 3.46 -16.75
N PRO A 43 -4.00 2.94 -17.35
CA PRO A 43 -4.37 3.30 -18.73
C PRO A 43 -4.57 4.81 -18.94
N LEU A 44 -5.13 5.49 -17.92
CA LEU A 44 -5.30 6.95 -17.97
C LEU A 44 -3.96 7.68 -17.99
N VAL A 45 -2.98 7.21 -17.21
CA VAL A 45 -1.62 7.73 -17.23
C VAL A 45 -1.01 7.55 -18.62
N LEU A 46 -1.15 6.36 -19.20
CA LEU A 46 -0.56 6.05 -20.51
C LEU A 46 -1.11 6.90 -21.64
N ILE A 47 -2.43 7.04 -21.73
CA ILE A 47 -3.09 7.82 -22.78
C ILE A 47 -2.60 9.28 -22.76
N ASN A 48 -2.40 9.83 -21.57
CA ASN A 48 -1.95 11.21 -21.43
C ASN A 48 -0.42 11.37 -21.49
N LEU A 49 0.34 10.35 -21.09
CA LEU A 49 1.79 10.38 -21.12
C LEU A 49 2.35 10.31 -22.55
N THR A 50 1.65 9.62 -23.46
CA THR A 50 2.04 9.56 -24.87
C THR A 50 2.12 10.93 -25.51
N ALA A 51 1.33 11.90 -25.06
CA ALA A 51 1.39 13.26 -25.55
C ALA A 51 2.60 14.08 -25.04
N THR A 52 3.13 13.73 -23.85
CA THR A 52 4.14 14.57 -23.16
C THR A 52 5.53 13.91 -23.10
N VAL A 53 5.61 12.60 -23.12
CA VAL A 53 6.83 11.82 -22.79
C VAL A 53 7.42 11.08 -24.02
N THR A 54 6.74 11.12 -25.18
CA THR A 54 7.23 10.49 -26.42
C THR A 54 8.64 10.93 -26.84
N ASN A 55 9.09 12.07 -26.33
CA ASN A 55 10.45 12.57 -26.61
C ASN A 55 11.56 11.90 -25.77
N TYR A 56 11.19 11.22 -24.66
CA TYR A 56 12.17 10.70 -23.69
C TYR A 56 12.08 9.18 -23.48
N VAL A 57 10.91 8.59 -23.66
CA VAL A 57 10.69 7.15 -23.43
C VAL A 57 9.88 6.56 -24.59
N ASN A 58 10.35 5.46 -25.12
CA ASN A 58 9.59 4.73 -26.15
C ASN A 58 8.25 4.25 -25.54
N PRO A 59 7.10 4.69 -26.08
CA PRO A 59 5.79 4.35 -25.51
C PRO A 59 5.51 2.84 -25.49
N ILE A 60 6.11 2.08 -26.42
CA ILE A 60 5.99 0.61 -26.45
C ILE A 60 6.69 -0.03 -25.26
N VAL A 61 7.88 0.47 -24.89
CA VAL A 61 8.63 -0.03 -23.73
C VAL A 61 7.89 0.31 -22.43
N LEU A 62 7.35 1.52 -22.34
CA LEU A 62 6.56 1.94 -21.18
C LEU A 62 5.29 1.07 -21.04
N LEU A 63 4.54 0.91 -22.11
CA LEU A 63 3.34 0.07 -22.14
C LEU A 63 3.67 -1.39 -21.78
N GLY A 64 4.73 -1.94 -22.37
CA GLY A 64 5.19 -3.30 -22.09
C GLY A 64 5.57 -3.50 -20.62
N SER A 65 6.29 -2.55 -20.02
CA SER A 65 6.67 -2.62 -18.59
C SER A 65 5.46 -2.60 -17.65
N ILE A 66 4.46 -1.80 -17.97
CA ILE A 66 3.21 -1.70 -17.18
C ILE A 66 2.38 -2.98 -17.31
N ILE A 67 2.19 -3.49 -18.51
CA ILE A 67 1.47 -4.77 -18.72
C ILE A 67 2.19 -5.89 -17.98
N THR A 68 3.50 -5.98 -18.10
CA THR A 68 4.32 -6.96 -17.38
C THR A 68 4.13 -6.85 -15.87
N PHE A 69 4.13 -5.63 -15.34
CA PHE A 69 3.88 -5.40 -13.91
C PHE A 69 2.50 -5.86 -13.47
N ILE A 70 1.45 -5.52 -14.22
CA ILE A 70 0.08 -5.97 -13.92
C ILE A 70 0.00 -7.49 -13.93
N ILE A 71 0.63 -8.15 -14.92
CA ILE A 71 0.67 -9.62 -15.01
C ILE A 71 1.40 -10.21 -13.80
N ILE A 72 2.57 -9.70 -13.42
CA ILE A 72 3.31 -10.15 -12.24
C ILE A 72 2.47 -9.97 -10.98
N LEU A 73 1.81 -8.82 -10.83
CA LEU A 73 0.96 -8.53 -9.70
C LEU A 73 -0.23 -9.49 -9.61
N MET A 74 -0.94 -9.69 -10.73
CA MET A 74 -2.04 -10.65 -10.82
C MET A 74 -1.57 -12.07 -10.49
N PHE A 75 -0.38 -12.45 -10.95
CA PHE A 75 0.23 -13.74 -10.64
C PHE A 75 0.54 -13.87 -9.13
N ILE A 76 1.09 -12.84 -8.50
CA ILE A 76 1.37 -12.82 -7.05
C ILE A 76 0.06 -12.95 -6.26
N VAL A 77 -0.98 -12.17 -6.60
CA VAL A 77 -2.29 -12.24 -5.95
C VAL A 77 -2.91 -13.62 -6.14
N TYR A 78 -2.89 -14.15 -7.36
CA TYR A 78 -3.36 -15.50 -7.66
C TYR A 78 -2.63 -16.56 -6.82
N PHE A 79 -1.30 -16.50 -6.80
CA PHE A 79 -0.47 -17.45 -6.05
C PHE A 79 -0.75 -17.38 -4.54
N LEU A 80 -0.88 -16.17 -3.99
CA LEU A 80 -1.23 -15.95 -2.59
C LEU A 80 -2.62 -16.51 -2.25
N LEU A 81 -3.60 -16.34 -3.13
CA LEU A 81 -4.99 -16.77 -2.87
C LEU A 81 -5.22 -18.27 -3.08
N TYR A 82 -4.54 -18.88 -4.04
CA TYR A 82 -4.80 -20.27 -4.42
C TYR A 82 -3.81 -21.30 -3.86
N HIS A 83 -2.66 -20.85 -3.36
CA HIS A 83 -1.58 -21.72 -2.92
C HIS A 83 -1.11 -21.51 -1.47
N PRO A 84 -2.02 -21.60 -0.47
CA PRO A 84 -1.68 -21.39 0.94
C PRO A 84 -0.57 -22.29 1.46
N ARG A 85 -0.51 -23.51 0.92
CA ARG A 85 0.47 -24.53 1.33
C ARG A 85 1.92 -24.07 1.15
N TYR A 86 2.20 -23.26 0.13
CA TYR A 86 3.56 -22.76 -0.09
C TYR A 86 3.98 -21.68 0.90
N LEU A 87 3.04 -20.85 1.37
CA LEU A 87 3.30 -19.88 2.44
C LEU A 87 3.64 -20.60 3.76
N VAL A 88 2.84 -21.62 4.10
CA VAL A 88 3.09 -22.43 5.29
C VAL A 88 4.40 -23.23 5.15
N ALA A 89 4.65 -23.81 3.98
CA ALA A 89 5.89 -24.54 3.71
C ALA A 89 7.12 -23.62 3.78
N GLY A 90 7.05 -22.42 3.21
CA GLY A 90 8.12 -21.42 3.30
C GLY A 90 8.41 -21.01 4.75
N TRP A 91 7.36 -20.79 5.55
CA TRP A 91 7.50 -20.52 6.98
C TRP A 91 8.14 -21.70 7.73
N PHE A 92 7.71 -22.93 7.43
CA PHE A 92 8.30 -24.12 8.04
C PHE A 92 9.77 -24.31 7.63
N TRP A 93 10.10 -23.98 6.40
CA TRP A 93 11.50 -23.98 5.94
C TRP A 93 12.34 -22.96 6.71
N LEU A 94 11.84 -21.71 6.86
CA LEU A 94 12.51 -20.68 7.66
C LEU A 94 12.75 -21.11 9.11
N LEU A 95 11.75 -21.71 9.76
CA LEU A 95 11.88 -22.21 11.14
C LEU A 95 12.80 -23.45 11.28
N ASN A 96 13.09 -24.11 10.17
CA ASN A 96 14.06 -25.23 10.15
C ASN A 96 15.47 -24.82 9.74
N THR A 97 15.71 -23.54 9.44
CA THR A 97 17.04 -23.02 9.12
C THR A 97 17.96 -23.17 10.33
N SER A 98 19.25 -23.41 10.09
CA SER A 98 20.26 -23.59 11.14
C SER A 98 20.28 -22.47 12.18
N ILE A 99 19.97 -21.23 11.76
CA ILE A 99 19.91 -20.06 12.64
C ILE A 99 18.69 -20.18 13.59
N ALA A 100 17.51 -20.49 13.06
CA ALA A 100 16.30 -20.65 13.88
C ALA A 100 16.41 -21.86 14.82
N CYS A 101 17.13 -22.91 14.40
CA CYS A 101 17.40 -24.09 15.22
C CYS A 101 18.30 -23.80 16.40
N LYS A 102 19.25 -22.86 16.26
CA LYS A 102 20.15 -22.44 17.35
C LYS A 102 19.47 -21.47 18.33
N LEU A 103 18.58 -20.61 17.84
CA LEU A 103 17.95 -19.54 18.63
C LEU A 103 16.67 -19.98 19.36
N LEU A 104 15.96 -20.99 18.87
CA LEU A 104 14.62 -21.37 19.38
C LEU A 104 14.59 -22.82 19.87
N PRO A 105 14.13 -23.09 21.11
CA PRO A 105 13.89 -24.44 21.63
C PRO A 105 12.90 -25.22 20.75
N LYS A 106 13.08 -26.54 20.63
CA LYS A 106 12.24 -27.43 19.82
C LYS A 106 10.74 -27.29 20.14
N ALA A 107 10.39 -27.22 21.44
CA ALA A 107 8.99 -27.07 21.89
C ALA A 107 8.36 -25.76 21.39
N ARG A 108 9.09 -24.65 21.46
CA ARG A 108 8.62 -23.32 21.01
C ARG A 108 8.41 -23.28 19.49
N ARG A 109 9.32 -23.91 18.72
CA ARG A 109 9.18 -24.05 17.27
C ARG A 109 7.93 -24.83 16.88
N TYR A 110 7.62 -25.92 17.58
CA TYR A 110 6.43 -26.72 17.29
C TYR A 110 5.14 -25.98 17.62
N SER A 111 5.08 -25.26 18.73
CA SER A 111 3.96 -24.39 19.07
C SER A 111 3.75 -23.29 18.01
N TRP A 112 4.81 -22.63 17.56
CA TRP A 112 4.75 -21.62 16.52
C TRP A 112 4.30 -22.18 15.16
N LYS A 113 4.75 -23.38 14.79
CA LYS A 113 4.29 -24.04 13.57
C LYS A 113 2.79 -24.28 13.58
N ARG A 114 2.24 -24.78 14.68
CA ARG A 114 0.80 -24.97 14.82
C ARG A 114 0.02 -23.65 14.83
N GLY A 115 0.51 -22.65 15.56
CA GLY A 115 -0.10 -21.33 15.60
C GLY A 115 -0.20 -20.69 14.22
N VAL A 116 0.91 -20.63 13.48
CA VAL A 116 0.93 -20.06 12.13
C VAL A 116 0.04 -20.85 11.16
N ALA A 117 0.07 -22.18 11.21
CA ALA A 117 -0.80 -22.99 10.34
C ALA A 117 -2.30 -22.72 10.61
N ARG A 118 -2.68 -22.50 11.88
CA ARG A 118 -4.04 -22.11 12.25
C ARG A 118 -4.39 -20.74 11.71
N GLU A 119 -3.54 -19.72 11.94
CA GLU A 119 -3.78 -18.35 11.48
C GLU A 119 -3.84 -18.26 9.94
N VAL A 120 -2.98 -18.98 9.22
CA VAL A 120 -3.05 -19.08 7.76
C VAL A 120 -4.36 -19.70 7.31
N ARG A 121 -4.84 -20.74 8.00
CA ARG A 121 -6.15 -21.34 7.69
C ARG A 121 -7.30 -20.35 7.88
N ILE A 122 -7.32 -19.61 9.01
CA ILE A 122 -8.31 -18.58 9.29
C ILE A 122 -8.25 -17.50 8.21
N PHE A 123 -7.05 -17.00 7.87
CA PHE A 123 -6.84 -16.03 6.79
C PHE A 123 -7.54 -16.45 5.49
N TYR A 124 -7.29 -17.69 5.03
CA TYR A 124 -7.91 -18.19 3.80
C TYR A 124 -9.42 -18.33 3.90
N GLN A 125 -9.92 -18.85 5.01
CA GLN A 125 -11.35 -18.96 5.26
C GLN A 125 -12.03 -17.60 5.20
N THR A 126 -11.42 -16.59 5.82
CA THR A 126 -11.92 -15.22 5.84
C THR A 126 -11.90 -14.58 4.45
N VAL A 127 -10.79 -14.70 3.71
CA VAL A 127 -10.70 -14.15 2.35
C VAL A 127 -11.75 -14.77 1.44
N TRP A 128 -11.92 -16.10 1.47
CA TRP A 128 -12.91 -16.77 0.64
C TRP A 128 -14.35 -16.48 1.05
N LEU A 129 -14.61 -16.28 2.35
CA LEU A 129 -15.90 -15.83 2.84
C LEU A 129 -16.24 -14.45 2.26
N TYR A 130 -15.32 -13.48 2.34
CA TYR A 130 -15.53 -12.16 1.76
C TYR A 130 -15.76 -12.20 0.25
N LEU A 131 -14.97 -12.99 -0.49
CA LEU A 131 -15.10 -13.10 -1.95
C LEU A 131 -16.43 -13.73 -2.40
N LYS A 132 -16.99 -14.66 -1.61
CA LYS A 132 -18.23 -15.35 -1.97
C LYS A 132 -19.47 -14.63 -1.50
N ASP A 133 -19.50 -14.23 -0.25
CA ASP A 133 -20.74 -13.83 0.43
C ASP A 133 -20.87 -12.32 0.64
N SER A 134 -19.80 -11.56 0.42
CA SER A 134 -19.75 -10.14 0.77
C SER A 134 -19.43 -9.21 -0.42
N LYS A 135 -19.95 -9.52 -1.60
CA LYS A 135 -19.65 -8.78 -2.85
C LYS A 135 -19.94 -7.28 -2.74
N LEU A 136 -21.05 -6.90 -2.10
CA LEU A 136 -21.40 -5.50 -1.88
C LEU A 136 -20.40 -4.80 -0.96
N GLN A 137 -19.96 -5.48 0.10
CA GLN A 137 -18.96 -4.95 1.04
C GLN A 137 -17.59 -4.78 0.36
N LEU A 138 -17.20 -5.72 -0.52
CA LEU A 138 -15.98 -5.60 -1.31
C LEU A 138 -16.06 -4.42 -2.29
N LEU A 139 -17.19 -4.25 -2.98
CA LEU A 139 -17.40 -3.09 -3.86
C LEU A 139 -17.33 -1.78 -3.07
N THR A 140 -18.02 -1.70 -1.94
CA THR A 140 -17.98 -0.53 -1.06
C THR A 140 -16.56 -0.25 -0.55
N GLY A 141 -15.82 -1.28 -0.14
CA GLY A 141 -14.42 -1.15 0.28
C GLY A 141 -13.51 -0.65 -0.84
N PHE A 142 -13.71 -1.13 -2.06
CA PHE A 142 -12.98 -0.63 -3.23
C PHE A 142 -13.32 0.83 -3.53
N LEU A 143 -14.61 1.22 -3.52
CA LEU A 143 -15.05 2.59 -3.75
C LEU A 143 -14.52 3.55 -2.68
N LEU A 144 -14.52 3.15 -1.41
CA LEU A 144 -13.91 3.92 -0.32
C LEU A 144 -12.39 4.07 -0.51
N THR A 145 -11.72 3.02 -0.96
CA THR A 145 -10.29 3.09 -1.29
C THR A 145 -10.02 4.05 -2.45
N ALA A 146 -10.83 3.98 -3.50
CA ALA A 146 -10.74 4.92 -4.63
C ALA A 146 -10.98 6.36 -4.19
N LEU A 147 -12.02 6.61 -3.39
CA LEU A 147 -12.33 7.92 -2.84
C LEU A 147 -11.18 8.47 -1.99
N MET A 148 -10.58 7.63 -1.15
CA MET A 148 -9.41 7.99 -0.35
C MET A 148 -8.24 8.46 -1.23
N TRP A 149 -7.92 7.73 -2.31
CA TRP A 149 -6.86 8.11 -3.23
C TRP A 149 -7.17 9.38 -4.01
N ILE A 150 -8.42 9.53 -4.49
CA ILE A 150 -8.87 10.74 -5.16
C ILE A 150 -8.72 11.96 -4.23
N THR A 151 -9.19 11.85 -2.99
CA THR A 151 -9.04 12.91 -1.99
C THR A 151 -7.59 13.23 -1.73
N GLN A 152 -6.73 12.22 -1.58
CA GLN A 152 -5.30 12.43 -1.37
C GLN A 152 -4.62 13.14 -2.56
N PHE A 153 -5.01 12.82 -3.79
CA PHE A 153 -4.48 13.46 -4.99
C PHE A 153 -4.97 14.90 -5.14
N THR A 154 -6.18 15.19 -4.70
CA THR A 154 -6.75 16.54 -4.70
C THR A 154 -5.98 17.51 -3.80
N VAL A 155 -5.33 17.03 -2.74
CA VAL A 155 -4.51 17.87 -1.85
C VAL A 155 -3.39 18.58 -2.62
N LEU A 156 -2.65 17.89 -3.48
CA LEU A 156 -1.58 18.51 -4.26
C LEU A 156 -2.13 19.59 -5.22
N TYR A 157 -3.29 19.35 -5.82
CA TYR A 157 -3.94 20.34 -6.67
C TYR A 157 -4.22 21.65 -5.88
N PHE A 158 -4.81 21.55 -4.71
CA PHE A 158 -5.08 22.73 -3.88
C PHE A 158 -3.79 23.41 -3.40
N VAL A 159 -2.75 22.67 -3.06
CA VAL A 159 -1.47 23.22 -2.68
C VAL A 159 -0.87 24.01 -3.85
N ILE A 160 -0.84 23.49 -5.06
CA ILE A 160 -0.31 24.20 -6.24
C ILE A 160 -1.16 25.46 -6.54
N SER A 161 -2.48 25.31 -6.53
CA SER A 161 -3.41 26.40 -6.80
C SER A 161 -3.29 27.55 -5.77
N SER A 162 -2.91 27.27 -4.53
CA SER A 162 -2.71 28.30 -3.49
C SER A 162 -1.56 29.27 -3.80
N PHE A 163 -0.66 28.90 -4.69
CA PHE A 163 0.43 29.75 -5.20
C PHE A 163 0.05 30.52 -6.47
N ASN A 164 -1.23 30.57 -6.85
CA ASN A 164 -1.74 31.16 -8.10
C ASN A 164 -1.09 30.56 -9.37
N ILE A 165 -0.70 29.30 -9.31
CA ILE A 165 -0.16 28.56 -10.46
C ILE A 165 -1.32 27.91 -11.19
N GLU A 166 -1.52 28.28 -12.45
CA GLU A 166 -2.52 27.67 -13.29
C GLU A 166 -2.16 26.21 -13.59
N THR A 167 -2.98 25.30 -13.14
CA THR A 167 -2.82 23.85 -13.38
C THR A 167 -4.19 23.19 -13.48
N THR A 168 -4.23 22.06 -14.17
CA THR A 168 -5.46 21.27 -14.26
C THR A 168 -5.44 20.12 -13.25
N ILE A 169 -6.58 19.82 -12.67
CA ILE A 169 -6.70 18.70 -11.74
C ILE A 169 -6.26 17.39 -12.39
N GLY A 170 -6.56 17.19 -13.68
CA GLY A 170 -6.15 16.02 -14.45
C GLY A 170 -4.64 15.86 -14.54
N TYR A 171 -3.89 16.93 -14.80
CA TYR A 171 -2.43 16.91 -14.83
C TYR A 171 -1.84 16.51 -13.47
N VAL A 172 -2.33 17.11 -12.38
CA VAL A 172 -1.85 16.83 -11.03
C VAL A 172 -2.15 15.38 -10.62
N PHE A 173 -3.31 14.84 -11.02
CA PHE A 173 -3.65 13.44 -10.78
C PHE A 173 -2.72 12.49 -11.56
N LEU A 174 -2.49 12.76 -12.83
CA LEU A 174 -1.58 11.95 -13.67
C LEU A 174 -0.16 11.95 -13.11
N LEU A 175 0.34 13.11 -12.70
CA LEU A 175 1.66 13.26 -12.11
C LEU A 175 1.79 12.42 -10.83
N GLN A 176 0.80 12.47 -9.94
CA GLN A 176 0.82 11.66 -8.73
C GLN A 176 0.66 10.16 -9.02
N LEU A 177 -0.21 9.77 -9.96
CA LEU A 177 -0.33 8.37 -10.38
C LEU A 177 1.01 7.83 -10.88
N LEU A 178 1.74 8.62 -11.68
CA LEU A 178 3.08 8.25 -12.15
C LEU A 178 4.05 8.08 -10.98
N VAL A 179 4.12 9.05 -10.07
CA VAL A 179 5.00 9.02 -8.90
C VAL A 179 4.73 7.78 -8.05
N TYR A 180 3.47 7.55 -7.69
CA TYR A 180 3.10 6.40 -6.85
C TYR A 180 3.31 5.07 -7.56
N THR A 181 3.11 5.01 -8.89
CA THR A 181 3.41 3.81 -9.68
C THR A 181 4.89 3.48 -9.63
N VAL A 182 5.77 4.46 -9.83
CA VAL A 182 7.23 4.26 -9.73
C VAL A 182 7.62 3.78 -8.33
N VAL A 183 7.04 4.38 -7.28
CA VAL A 183 7.33 4.02 -5.88
C VAL A 183 6.83 2.63 -5.50
N LEU A 184 5.82 2.09 -6.18
CA LEU A 184 5.42 0.69 -5.98
C LEU A 184 6.55 -0.30 -6.31
N PHE A 185 7.44 0.03 -7.25
CA PHE A 185 8.59 -0.80 -7.62
C PHE A 185 9.80 -0.62 -6.70
N ILE A 186 9.86 0.49 -5.98
CA ILE A 186 11.00 0.82 -5.15
C ILE A 186 10.55 0.81 -3.68
N PRO A 187 10.80 -0.27 -2.93
CA PRO A 187 10.42 -0.35 -1.52
C PRO A 187 11.34 0.53 -0.67
N ILE A 188 11.16 1.86 -0.74
CA ILE A 188 11.90 2.80 0.09
C ILE A 188 11.19 2.95 1.45
N PRO A 189 11.87 2.60 2.56
CA PRO A 189 11.33 2.82 3.89
C PRO A 189 10.99 4.29 4.11
N GLY A 190 9.79 4.57 4.68
CA GLY A 190 9.35 5.95 4.96
C GLY A 190 8.79 6.71 3.76
N GLY A 191 8.89 6.18 2.52
CA GLY A 191 8.34 6.83 1.33
C GLY A 191 9.06 8.10 0.88
N SER A 192 10.31 8.33 1.31
CA SER A 192 11.12 9.50 0.96
C SER A 192 11.39 9.63 -0.55
N GLY A 193 11.37 8.53 -1.29
CA GLY A 193 11.51 8.56 -2.75
C GLY A 193 10.35 9.26 -3.49
N VAL A 194 9.15 9.26 -2.90
CA VAL A 194 7.98 9.96 -3.47
C VAL A 194 8.23 11.45 -3.60
N GLU A 195 8.83 12.06 -2.57
CA GLU A 195 9.15 13.50 -2.53
C GLU A 195 10.16 13.86 -3.61
N ALA A 196 11.23 13.09 -3.72
CA ALA A 196 12.30 13.35 -4.68
C ALA A 196 11.79 13.23 -6.13
N ILE A 197 10.99 12.21 -6.44
CA ILE A 197 10.43 12.02 -7.76
C ILE A 197 9.43 13.14 -8.07
N LEU A 198 8.54 13.47 -7.13
CA LEU A 198 7.58 14.55 -7.29
C LEU A 198 8.27 15.91 -7.49
N ALA A 199 9.28 16.21 -6.68
CA ALA A 199 10.08 17.44 -6.81
C ALA A 199 10.79 17.51 -8.17
N SER A 200 11.37 16.41 -8.64
CA SER A 200 12.03 16.35 -9.96
C SER A 200 11.04 16.61 -11.10
N LEU A 201 9.82 16.06 -11.02
CA LEU A 201 8.81 16.26 -12.06
C LEU A 201 8.23 17.68 -12.05
N LEU A 202 7.92 18.21 -10.86
CA LEU A 202 7.44 19.60 -10.72
C LEU A 202 8.50 20.62 -11.11
N GLY A 203 9.78 20.38 -10.83
CA GLY A 203 10.89 21.24 -11.18
C GLY A 203 11.14 21.38 -12.69
N GLN A 204 10.51 20.57 -13.54
CA GLN A 204 10.54 20.74 -14.99
C GLN A 204 9.58 21.82 -15.48
N THR A 205 8.58 22.17 -14.70
CA THR A 205 7.50 23.10 -15.07
C THR A 205 7.36 24.29 -14.14
N LEU A 206 7.86 24.18 -12.91
CA LEU A 206 7.76 25.22 -11.87
C LEU A 206 9.14 25.73 -11.46
N ASP A 207 9.15 26.95 -10.90
CA ASP A 207 10.36 27.53 -10.32
C ASP A 207 10.90 26.63 -9.18
N PRO A 208 12.18 26.26 -9.20
CA PRO A 208 12.79 25.40 -8.17
C PRO A 208 12.62 25.93 -6.75
N SER A 209 12.53 27.25 -6.55
CA SER A 209 12.30 27.85 -5.24
C SER A 209 10.92 27.50 -4.66
N LEU A 210 9.90 27.36 -5.49
CA LEU A 210 8.54 27.02 -5.11
C LEU A 210 8.34 25.51 -4.93
N VAL A 211 9.04 24.70 -5.71
CA VAL A 211 8.90 23.23 -5.69
C VAL A 211 9.14 22.68 -4.29
N GLY A 212 10.18 23.13 -3.59
CA GLY A 212 10.49 22.69 -2.23
C GLY A 212 9.35 22.97 -1.25
N ILE A 213 8.75 24.16 -1.33
CA ILE A 213 7.64 24.58 -0.46
C ILE A 213 6.38 23.77 -0.79
N ILE A 214 6.04 23.59 -2.06
CA ILE A 214 4.88 22.83 -2.53
C ILE A 214 4.98 21.39 -2.06
N VAL A 215 6.12 20.75 -2.25
CA VAL A 215 6.34 19.35 -1.83
C VAL A 215 6.30 19.21 -0.30
N ALA A 216 6.86 20.15 0.44
CA ALA A 216 6.81 20.15 1.90
C ALA A 216 5.37 20.30 2.43
N LEU A 217 4.58 21.25 1.90
CA LEU A 217 3.17 21.42 2.27
C LEU A 217 2.33 20.21 1.90
N TRP A 218 2.48 19.69 0.69
CA TRP A 218 1.79 18.48 0.27
C TRP A 218 2.11 17.30 1.21
N ARG A 219 3.38 17.15 1.59
CA ARG A 219 3.83 16.09 2.50
C ARG A 219 3.29 16.31 3.91
N PHE A 220 3.21 17.55 4.35
CA PHE A 220 2.60 17.87 5.64
C PHE A 220 1.16 17.35 5.71
N PHE A 221 0.33 17.67 4.73
CA PHE A 221 -1.08 17.25 4.72
C PHE A 221 -1.27 15.76 4.44
N THR A 222 -0.43 15.15 3.60
CA THR A 222 -0.64 13.76 3.17
C THR A 222 0.16 12.71 3.96
N TYR A 223 1.13 13.12 4.77
CA TYR A 223 1.99 12.21 5.52
C TYR A 223 2.11 12.56 7.00
N TYR A 224 2.57 13.76 7.34
CA TYR A 224 2.80 14.13 8.74
C TYR A 224 1.51 14.23 9.53
N THR A 225 0.43 14.72 8.95
CA THR A 225 -0.91 14.71 9.55
C THR A 225 -1.33 13.30 9.95
N TYR A 226 -1.14 12.31 9.07
CA TYR A 226 -1.45 10.91 9.39
C TYR A 226 -0.56 10.34 10.50
N ILE A 227 0.72 10.73 10.57
CA ILE A 227 1.61 10.30 11.66
C ILE A 227 1.15 10.89 12.99
N ILE A 228 0.80 12.17 13.03
CA ILE A 228 0.36 12.85 14.25
C ILE A 228 -0.92 12.20 14.78
N PHE A 229 -1.97 12.14 13.95
CA PHE A 229 -3.24 11.55 14.37
C PHE A 229 -3.11 10.05 14.64
N GLY A 230 -2.41 9.31 13.80
CA GLY A 230 -2.15 7.89 13.99
C GLY A 230 -1.35 7.62 15.27
N GLY A 231 -0.38 8.46 15.60
CA GLY A 231 0.39 8.41 16.84
C GLY A 231 -0.51 8.60 18.06
N ILE A 232 -1.38 9.61 18.06
CA ILE A 232 -2.32 9.89 19.15
C ILE A 232 -3.27 8.70 19.37
N VAL A 233 -3.84 8.18 18.28
CA VAL A 233 -4.76 7.02 18.34
C VAL A 233 -4.03 5.78 18.84
N SER A 234 -2.82 5.51 18.29
CA SER A 234 -2.01 4.39 18.72
C SER A 234 -1.68 4.47 20.21
N PHE A 235 -1.27 5.65 20.68
CA PHE A 235 -0.98 5.85 22.12
C PHE A 235 -2.19 5.54 22.99
N LYS A 236 -3.40 5.99 22.61
CA LYS A 236 -4.64 5.64 23.32
C LYS A 236 -4.92 4.14 23.30
N VAL A 237 -4.84 3.50 22.12
CA VAL A 237 -5.12 2.06 21.96
C VAL A 237 -4.10 1.21 22.73
N PHE A 238 -2.83 1.63 22.80
CA PHE A 238 -1.79 0.88 23.52
C PHE A 238 -1.80 1.13 25.02
N ASN A 239 -2.22 2.31 25.49
CA ASN A 239 -2.33 2.62 26.93
C ASN A 239 -3.67 2.18 27.57
N LEU A 240 -4.70 1.88 26.78
CA LEU A 240 -5.99 1.37 27.27
C LEU A 240 -6.05 -0.17 27.42
N GLY A 241 -4.94 -0.86 27.32
CA GLY A 241 -4.84 -2.27 27.68
C GLY A 241 -3.91 -2.48 28.87
N PRO A 242 -4.12 -3.40 29.76
CA PRO A 242 -5.33 -3.94 30.39
C PRO A 242 -5.46 -3.47 31.85
N GLU A 243 -6.33 -2.54 32.11
CA GLU A 243 -6.79 -2.22 33.47
C GLU A 243 -8.30 -2.47 33.61
N LEU A 244 -8.78 -3.58 33.09
CA LEU A 244 -10.14 -4.08 33.34
C LEU A 244 -10.05 -5.58 33.69
N ASP A 245 -9.50 -5.87 34.86
CA ASP A 245 -9.77 -7.06 35.63
C ASP A 245 -10.44 -6.64 36.94
#